data_176fd60c981835885b25804cf26ef69d
#
_entry.id   176fd60c981835885b25804cf26ef69d
#
_cell.length_a   1.000
_cell.length_b   1.000
_cell.length_c   1.000
_cell.angle_alpha   90.00
_cell.angle_beta   90.00
_cell.angle_gamma   90.00
#
_symmetry.space_group_name_H-M   'P 1'
#
loop_
_entity.id
_entity.type
_entity.pdbx_description
1 polymer ?
#
loop_
_entity_poly.entity_id
_entity_poly.type
_entity_poly.pdbx_seq_one_letter_code
_entity_poly.pdbx_strand_id
1 'polypeptide(L)'
;QRQMCIRDRGKAIDPQSLVSMNFWGLTPEFVKVLEDGFVEFFEKSVPANPLKAEYLLPIYIGELLEKNAVTVQVLPTHDKWFGVTYKEDKQTVIDSFAKLVADGVYQKNLFSDLKH
;
A
#
# COMPACT_ATOMS: atom_id res chain seq x y z
N GLN A 1 10.57 9.65 13.92
CA GLN A 1 10.33 8.39 13.17
C GLN A 1 9.73 7.38 14.12
N ARG A 2 8.52 6.97 13.83
CA ARG A 2 7.81 5.99 14.65
C ARG A 2 8.55 4.67 14.57
N GLN A 3 8.95 4.13 15.71
CA GLN A 3 9.74 2.90 15.85
C GLN A 3 9.06 1.66 15.23
N MET A 4 7.80 1.76 14.74
CA MET A 4 7.06 0.65 14.16
C MET A 4 7.60 0.14 12.82
N CYS A 5 8.38 0.96 12.09
CA CYS A 5 8.94 0.56 10.80
C CYS A 5 10.39 0.06 10.87
N ILE A 6 11.01 0.02 12.06
CA ILE A 6 12.44 -0.30 12.23
C ILE A 6 12.68 -1.79 12.53
N ARG A 7 11.64 -2.55 12.86
CA ARG A 7 11.77 -3.98 13.22
C ARG A 7 10.64 -4.81 12.65
N ASP A 8 11.00 -5.84 11.92
CA ASP A 8 10.10 -6.94 11.59
C ASP A 8 10.46 -8.14 12.49
N ARG A 9 9.48 -8.62 13.28
CA ARG A 9 9.62 -9.76 14.19
C ARG A 9 10.88 -9.71 15.07
N GLY A 10 11.27 -8.52 15.52
CA GLY A 10 12.44 -8.30 16.36
C GLY A 10 13.78 -8.21 15.62
N LYS A 11 13.80 -8.32 14.29
CA LYS A 11 15.01 -8.10 13.50
C LYS A 11 15.14 -6.62 13.12
N ALA A 12 16.37 -6.11 13.15
CA ALA A 12 16.65 -4.77 12.63
C ALA A 12 16.46 -4.74 11.13
N ILE A 13 15.76 -3.71 10.63
CA ILE A 13 15.56 -3.46 9.20
C ILE A 13 16.51 -2.35 8.79
N ASP A 14 17.15 -2.50 7.62
CA ASP A 14 17.97 -1.46 7.03
C ASP A 14 17.09 -0.21 6.77
N PRO A 15 17.45 0.97 7.32
CA PRO A 15 16.71 2.20 7.08
C PRO A 15 16.62 2.62 5.61
N GLN A 16 17.49 2.11 4.76
CA GLN A 16 17.50 2.36 3.32
C GLN A 16 16.65 1.34 2.52
N SER A 17 16.03 0.38 3.21
CA SER A 17 15.15 -0.58 2.55
C SER A 17 13.97 0.11 1.87
N LEU A 18 13.62 -0.35 0.68
CA LEU A 18 12.38 0.06 0.02
C LEU A 18 11.20 -0.43 0.86
N VAL A 19 10.21 0.44 1.03
CA VAL A 19 8.97 0.11 1.71
C VAL A 19 7.80 0.15 0.73
N SER A 20 6.88 -0.79 0.87
CA SER A 20 5.66 -0.78 0.08
C SER A 20 4.76 0.38 0.52
N MET A 21 4.32 1.17 -0.44
CA MET A 21 3.30 2.21 -0.24
C MET A 21 1.88 1.64 -0.31
N ASN A 22 1.76 0.33 -0.38
CA ASN A 22 0.49 -0.39 -0.56
C ASN A 22 -0.32 0.13 -1.77
N PHE A 23 0.40 0.50 -2.83
CA PHE A 23 -0.15 0.96 -4.09
C PHE A 23 0.14 -0.09 -5.16
N TRP A 24 -0.91 -0.71 -5.71
CA TRP A 24 -0.81 -1.89 -6.56
C TRP A 24 -1.45 -1.66 -7.92
N GLY A 25 -0.70 -1.95 -8.98
CA GLY A 25 -1.25 -2.12 -10.32
C GLY A 25 -1.53 -3.61 -10.54
N LEU A 26 -2.79 -3.96 -10.73
CA LEU A 26 -3.24 -5.34 -10.86
C LEU A 26 -3.92 -5.54 -12.22
N THR A 27 -3.78 -6.74 -12.79
CA THR A 27 -4.51 -7.07 -14.01
C THR A 27 -5.96 -7.47 -13.70
N PRO A 28 -6.89 -7.33 -14.65
CA PRO A 28 -8.27 -7.79 -14.46
C PRO A 28 -8.37 -9.25 -14.04
N GLU A 29 -7.51 -10.13 -14.58
CA GLU A 29 -7.46 -11.54 -14.24
C GLU A 29 -7.07 -11.75 -12.77
N PHE A 30 -6.23 -10.89 -12.23
CA PHE A 30 -5.82 -10.96 -10.83
C PHE A 30 -6.98 -10.65 -9.87
N VAL A 31 -7.97 -9.87 -10.30
CA VAL A 31 -9.19 -9.63 -9.51
C VAL A 31 -9.95 -10.93 -9.26
N LYS A 32 -9.99 -11.83 -10.26
CA LYS A 32 -10.58 -13.17 -10.09
C LYS A 32 -9.77 -14.02 -9.08
N VAL A 33 -8.45 -13.94 -9.13
CA VAL A 33 -7.58 -14.64 -8.17
C VAL A 33 -7.83 -14.14 -6.74
N LEU A 34 -8.05 -12.82 -6.57
CA LEU A 34 -8.41 -12.25 -5.26
C LEU A 34 -9.77 -12.74 -4.78
N GLU A 35 -10.76 -12.82 -5.66
CA GLU A 35 -12.10 -13.32 -5.33
C GLU A 35 -12.04 -14.77 -4.85
N ASP A 36 -11.36 -15.63 -5.59
CA ASP A 36 -11.21 -17.05 -5.25
C ASP A 36 -10.43 -17.22 -3.92
N GLY A 37 -9.36 -16.45 -3.73
CA GLY A 37 -8.58 -16.43 -2.50
C GLY A 37 -9.36 -15.91 -1.30
N PHE A 38 -10.28 -14.96 -1.51
CA PHE A 38 -11.15 -14.47 -0.44
C PHE A 38 -12.12 -15.56 0.05
N VAL A 39 -12.67 -16.36 -0.85
CA VAL A 39 -13.54 -17.48 -0.46
C VAL A 39 -12.77 -18.47 0.42
N GLU A 40 -11.57 -18.85 0.01
CA GLU A 40 -10.72 -19.75 0.81
C GLU A 40 -10.36 -19.15 2.18
N PHE A 41 -10.00 -17.87 2.21
CA PHE A 41 -9.73 -17.14 3.45
C PHE A 41 -10.95 -17.14 4.37
N PHE A 42 -12.14 -16.87 3.83
CA PHE A 42 -13.37 -16.81 4.61
C PHE A 42 -13.72 -18.17 5.22
N GLU A 43 -13.54 -19.24 4.46
CA GLU A 43 -13.84 -20.59 4.94
C GLU A 43 -12.84 -21.12 5.98
N LYS A 44 -11.56 -20.75 5.86
CA LYS A 44 -10.50 -21.31 6.69
C LYS A 44 -10.04 -20.39 7.82
N SER A 45 -9.81 -19.11 7.50
CA SER A 45 -9.18 -18.18 8.45
C SER A 45 -10.18 -17.50 9.37
N VAL A 46 -11.38 -17.17 8.88
CA VAL A 46 -12.41 -16.51 9.68
C VAL A 46 -12.91 -17.41 10.82
N PRO A 47 -13.21 -18.71 10.63
CA PRO A 47 -13.60 -19.57 11.74
C PRO A 47 -12.51 -19.74 12.81
N ALA A 48 -11.23 -19.70 12.39
CA ALA A 48 -10.11 -19.82 13.32
C ALA A 48 -9.90 -18.57 14.19
N ASN A 49 -10.24 -17.38 13.67
CA ASN A 49 -10.05 -16.10 14.38
C ASN A 49 -11.07 -15.05 13.94
N PRO A 50 -12.37 -15.22 14.28
CA PRO A 50 -13.47 -14.44 13.71
C PRO A 50 -13.42 -12.94 14.01
N LEU A 51 -12.73 -12.55 15.09
CA LEU A 51 -12.65 -11.13 15.50
C LEU A 51 -11.43 -10.39 14.94
N LYS A 52 -10.42 -11.10 14.41
CA LYS A 52 -9.14 -10.50 14.00
C LYS A 52 -8.63 -11.03 12.66
N ALA A 53 -9.40 -11.89 11.98
CA ALA A 53 -9.02 -12.35 10.65
C ALA A 53 -9.09 -11.18 9.67
N GLU A 54 -8.01 -10.96 8.93
CA GLU A 54 -7.88 -9.91 7.92
C GLU A 54 -7.35 -10.52 6.62
N TYR A 55 -8.03 -10.24 5.51
CA TYR A 55 -7.56 -10.61 4.17
C TYR A 55 -6.66 -9.51 3.63
N LEU A 56 -5.37 -9.64 3.88
CA LEU A 56 -4.39 -8.61 3.57
C LEU A 56 -3.74 -8.85 2.20
N LEU A 57 -3.95 -7.93 1.28
CA LEU A 57 -3.42 -8.00 -0.08
C LEU A 57 -1.90 -8.30 -0.14
N PRO A 58 -1.02 -7.61 0.64
CA PRO A 58 0.41 -7.91 0.61
C PRO A 58 0.74 -9.33 1.06
N ILE A 59 0.00 -9.88 2.04
CA ILE A 59 0.22 -11.24 2.54
C ILE A 59 -0.19 -12.25 1.48
N TYR A 60 -1.37 -12.08 0.89
CA TYR A 60 -1.86 -12.99 -0.14
C TYR A 60 -0.98 -12.99 -1.38
N ILE A 61 -0.51 -11.82 -1.84
CA ILE A 61 0.46 -11.73 -2.94
C ILE A 61 1.78 -12.44 -2.56
N GLY A 62 2.24 -12.30 -1.31
CA GLY A 62 3.43 -13.01 -0.82
C GLY A 62 3.28 -14.54 -0.90
N GLU A 63 2.13 -15.07 -0.49
CA GLU A 63 1.83 -16.50 -0.60
C GLU A 63 1.80 -17.00 -2.06
N LEU A 64 1.25 -16.18 -2.97
CA LEU A 64 1.25 -16.50 -4.40
C LEU A 64 2.64 -16.45 -5.02
N LEU A 65 3.51 -15.53 -4.56
CA LEU A 65 4.92 -15.47 -4.96
C LEU A 65 5.68 -16.71 -4.52
N GLU A 66 5.49 -17.16 -3.27
CA GLU A 66 6.12 -18.39 -2.74
C GLU A 66 5.71 -19.63 -3.54
N LYS A 67 4.48 -19.65 -4.04
CA LYS A 67 3.95 -20.70 -4.93
C LYS A 67 4.36 -20.54 -6.41
N ASN A 68 5.13 -19.50 -6.75
CA ASN A 68 5.45 -19.13 -8.13
C ASN A 68 4.23 -18.93 -9.04
N ALA A 69 3.09 -18.57 -8.47
CA ALA A 69 1.84 -18.34 -9.20
C ALA A 69 1.73 -16.95 -9.82
N VAL A 70 2.49 -15.99 -9.30
CA VAL A 70 2.52 -14.59 -9.78
C VAL A 70 3.95 -14.06 -9.79
N THR A 71 4.13 -12.93 -10.48
CA THR A 71 5.34 -12.12 -10.42
C THR A 71 4.99 -10.71 -9.95
N VAL A 72 5.90 -10.07 -9.24
CA VAL A 72 5.74 -8.67 -8.79
C VAL A 72 6.90 -7.85 -9.31
N GLN A 73 6.59 -6.77 -9.99
CA GLN A 73 7.58 -5.76 -10.36
C GLN A 73 7.51 -4.61 -9.36
N VAL A 74 8.63 -4.32 -8.72
CA VAL A 74 8.75 -3.15 -7.84
C VAL A 74 9.06 -1.92 -8.68
N LEU A 75 8.22 -0.89 -8.56
CA LEU A 75 8.42 0.41 -9.20
C LEU A 75 8.85 1.40 -8.11
N PRO A 76 10.13 1.78 -8.05
CA PRO A 76 10.59 2.75 -7.06
C PRO A 76 10.06 4.15 -7.40
N THR A 77 9.70 4.92 -6.38
CA THR A 77 9.40 6.34 -6.49
C THR A 77 10.31 7.14 -5.57
N HIS A 78 10.65 8.35 -5.98
CA HIS A 78 11.39 9.33 -5.19
C HIS A 78 10.48 10.40 -4.58
N ASP A 79 9.17 10.24 -4.75
CA ASP A 79 8.19 11.17 -4.22
C ASP A 79 8.17 11.15 -2.69
N LYS A 80 7.88 12.30 -2.10
CA LYS A 80 7.67 12.40 -0.67
C LYS A 80 6.29 11.88 -0.33
N TRP A 81 6.24 10.98 0.63
CA TRP A 81 4.99 10.48 1.17
C TRP A 81 4.42 11.45 2.21
N PHE A 82 3.13 11.73 2.11
CA PHE A 82 2.36 12.47 3.10
C PHE A 82 1.12 11.65 3.47
N GLY A 83 0.91 11.42 4.75
CA GLY A 83 -0.23 10.63 5.24
C GLY A 83 -0.95 11.29 6.40
N VAL A 84 -2.26 11.13 6.42
CA VAL A 84 -3.10 11.55 7.55
C VAL A 84 -3.43 10.29 8.35
N THR A 85 -2.73 10.08 9.46
CA THR A 85 -3.02 9.00 10.40
C THR A 85 -3.76 9.54 11.62
N TYR A 86 -3.42 10.74 12.03
CA TYR A 86 -4.02 11.43 13.16
C TYR A 86 -4.52 12.80 12.73
N LYS A 87 -5.42 13.38 13.54
CA LYS A 87 -6.01 14.69 13.27
C LYS A 87 -4.95 15.79 13.14
N GLU A 88 -3.86 15.68 13.90
CA GLU A 88 -2.75 16.63 13.94
C GLU A 88 -1.95 16.63 12.63
N ASP A 89 -1.93 15.51 11.89
CA ASP A 89 -1.21 15.39 10.62
C ASP A 89 -1.87 16.23 9.50
N LYS A 90 -3.18 16.53 9.64
CA LYS A 90 -3.99 17.13 8.58
C LYS A 90 -3.42 18.45 8.06
N GLN A 91 -3.03 19.36 8.95
CA GLN A 91 -2.51 20.67 8.54
C GLN A 91 -1.19 20.55 7.79
N THR A 92 -0.29 19.70 8.28
CA THR A 92 1.00 19.44 7.61
C THR A 92 0.81 18.89 6.20
N VAL A 93 -0.17 18.01 6.00
CA VAL A 93 -0.49 17.45 4.68
C VAL A 93 -1.07 18.52 3.76
N ILE A 94 -2.00 19.35 4.25
CA ILE A 94 -2.57 20.48 3.47
C ILE A 94 -1.46 21.41 3.00
N ASP A 95 -0.57 21.84 3.89
CA ASP A 95 0.51 22.77 3.58
C ASP A 95 1.52 22.14 2.59
N SER A 96 1.80 20.86 2.74
CA SER A 96 2.68 20.12 1.83
C SER A 96 2.12 20.04 0.41
N PHE A 97 0.83 19.71 0.26
CA PHE A 97 0.19 19.70 -1.06
C PHE A 97 0.03 21.10 -1.66
N ALA A 98 -0.30 22.11 -0.85
CA ALA A 98 -0.32 23.49 -1.30
C ALA A 98 1.05 23.91 -1.86
N LYS A 99 2.14 23.50 -1.21
CA LYS A 99 3.49 23.74 -1.70
C LYS A 99 3.76 23.01 -3.02
N LEU A 100 3.37 21.75 -3.17
CA LEU A 100 3.54 21.00 -4.42
C LEU A 100 2.78 21.65 -5.59
N VAL A 101 1.59 22.22 -5.35
CA VAL A 101 0.85 23.00 -6.35
C VAL A 101 1.59 24.30 -6.67
N ALA A 102 2.09 25.02 -5.67
CA ALA A 102 2.84 26.27 -5.87
C ALA A 102 4.14 26.05 -6.64
N ASP A 103 4.82 24.92 -6.38
CA ASP A 103 6.05 24.52 -7.07
C ASP A 103 5.78 23.95 -8.48
N GLY A 104 4.51 23.83 -8.91
CA GLY A 104 4.11 23.33 -10.23
C GLY A 104 4.22 21.81 -10.41
N VAL A 105 4.40 21.05 -9.33
CA VAL A 105 4.43 19.58 -9.36
C VAL A 105 3.03 19.04 -9.68
N TYR A 106 2.00 19.64 -9.10
CA TYR A 106 0.59 19.34 -9.39
C TYR A 106 -0.13 20.56 -9.93
N GLN A 107 -1.08 20.33 -10.85
CA GLN A 107 -1.99 21.36 -11.30
C GLN A 107 -2.98 21.72 -10.19
N LYS A 108 -3.39 23.01 -10.12
CA LYS A 108 -4.43 23.46 -9.17
C LYS A 108 -5.74 22.69 -9.37
N ASN A 109 -6.07 22.39 -10.62
CA ASN A 109 -7.10 21.42 -10.97
C ASN A 109 -6.38 20.12 -11.37
N LEU A 110 -6.35 19.15 -10.46
CA LEU A 110 -5.58 17.92 -10.58
C LEU A 110 -5.85 17.13 -11.88
N PHE A 111 -7.04 17.25 -12.43
CA PHE A 111 -7.47 16.52 -13.63
C PHE A 111 -7.43 17.35 -14.91
N SER A 112 -6.89 18.58 -14.87
CA SER A 112 -6.89 19.48 -16.03
C SER A 112 -6.01 19.01 -17.18
N ASP A 113 -5.05 18.13 -16.92
CA ASP A 113 -4.13 17.53 -17.89
C ASP A 113 -4.57 16.14 -18.39
N LEU A 114 -5.62 15.56 -17.82
CA LEU A 114 -6.18 14.32 -18.34
C LEU A 114 -6.95 14.59 -19.63
N LYS A 115 -6.48 13.99 -20.71
CA LYS A 115 -7.24 13.95 -21.97
C LYS A 115 -8.33 12.89 -21.82
N HIS A 116 -9.57 13.33 -21.93
CA HIS A 116 -10.75 12.47 -22.04
C HIS A 116 -10.85 11.90 -23.44
#